data_bebfb652319b615cd135f4ec5e53af74
#
_entry.id   bebfb652319b615cd135f4ec5e53af74
#
_cell.length_a   1.000
_cell.length_b   1.000
_cell.length_c   1.000
_cell.angle_alpha   90.00
_cell.angle_beta   90.00
_cell.angle_gamma   90.00
#
_symmetry.space_group_name_H-M   'P 1'
#
loop_
_entity.id
_entity.type
_entity.pdbx_description
1 polymer ?
#
loop_
_entity_poly.entity_id
_entity_poly.type
_entity_poly.pdbx_seq_one_letter_code
_entity_poly.pdbx_strand_id
1 'polypeptide(L)'
;LNLETEIRSLREIKSVSQSSSIPVETTWLGAHDFPADKSKSEYVNELIEEQLPAVVENDLASFADVFCEPGWFSLEDTEQICTAAKDRGLGIRLHVDEFVDGGGLDLATEMGAVSADHVAKSNIESRRAADEAGVMQTFLPGTPYALGKDLDLPLKECYDSGYAFSM
;
A
#
# COMPACT_ATOMS: atom_id res chain seq x y z
N LEU A 1 4.10 3.94 -15.59
CA LEU A 1 2.81 3.99 -14.93
C LEU A 1 1.69 4.05 -15.98
N ASN A 2 1.31 2.89 -16.46
CA ASN A 2 0.19 2.71 -17.37
C ASN A 2 -0.28 1.25 -17.30
N LEU A 3 -1.52 1.02 -17.73
CA LEU A 3 -2.17 -0.29 -17.72
C LEU A 3 -1.31 -1.41 -18.33
N GLU A 4 -0.72 -1.16 -19.51
CA GLU A 4 0.06 -2.20 -20.22
C GLU A 4 1.27 -2.67 -19.39
N THR A 5 1.99 -1.74 -18.80
CA THR A 5 3.18 -2.06 -17.98
C THR A 5 2.79 -2.80 -16.70
N GLU A 6 1.74 -2.36 -16.01
CA GLU A 6 1.24 -3.02 -14.80
C GLU A 6 0.81 -4.46 -15.11
N ILE A 7 -0.04 -4.65 -16.10
CA ILE A 7 -0.53 -5.98 -16.49
C ILE A 7 0.61 -6.90 -16.92
N ARG A 8 1.58 -6.38 -17.66
CA ARG A 8 2.77 -7.16 -18.07
C ARG A 8 3.58 -7.59 -16.86
N SER A 9 3.88 -6.68 -15.93
CA SER A 9 4.65 -6.98 -14.73
C SER A 9 3.96 -8.06 -13.88
N LEU A 10 2.66 -7.92 -13.64
CA LEU A 10 1.88 -8.87 -12.88
C LEU A 10 1.80 -10.25 -13.55
N ARG A 11 1.68 -10.31 -14.87
CA ARG A 11 1.71 -11.55 -15.64
C ARG A 11 3.05 -12.27 -15.53
N GLU A 12 4.16 -11.54 -15.60
CA GLU A 12 5.50 -12.12 -15.42
C GLU A 12 5.68 -12.69 -14.02
N ILE A 13 5.26 -11.95 -12.98
CA ILE A 13 5.29 -12.44 -11.58
C ILE A 13 4.45 -13.72 -11.46
N LYS A 14 3.23 -13.72 -11.99
CA LYS A 14 2.34 -14.91 -11.97
C LYS A 14 2.98 -16.11 -12.68
N SER A 15 3.63 -15.88 -13.82
CA SER A 15 4.33 -16.92 -14.56
C SER A 15 5.49 -17.52 -13.73
N VAL A 16 6.30 -16.65 -13.10
CA VAL A 16 7.41 -17.10 -12.25
C VAL A 16 6.90 -17.83 -11.01
N SER A 17 5.81 -17.38 -10.39
CA SER A 17 5.24 -17.98 -9.19
C SER A 17 4.84 -19.45 -9.40
N GLN A 18 4.38 -19.81 -10.60
CA GLN A 18 3.99 -21.19 -10.94
C GLN A 18 5.15 -22.19 -10.91
N SER A 19 6.38 -21.71 -11.09
CA SER A 19 7.61 -22.54 -11.07
C SER A 19 8.44 -22.33 -9.79
N SER A 20 8.02 -21.42 -8.91
CA SER A 20 8.72 -21.12 -7.66
C SER A 20 8.41 -22.15 -6.58
N SER A 21 9.42 -22.55 -5.81
CA SER A 21 9.26 -23.32 -4.58
C SER A 21 8.88 -22.46 -3.38
N ILE A 22 8.94 -21.13 -3.52
CA ILE A 22 8.58 -20.16 -2.50
C ILE A 22 7.19 -19.63 -2.85
N PRO A 23 6.24 -19.58 -1.91
CA PRO A 23 4.95 -18.95 -2.14
C PRO A 23 5.14 -17.48 -2.55
N VAL A 24 4.42 -17.06 -3.60
CA VAL A 24 4.46 -15.68 -4.12
C VAL A 24 3.05 -15.11 -4.10
N GLU A 25 2.87 -14.06 -3.34
CA GLU A 25 1.64 -13.25 -3.34
C GLU A 25 1.84 -12.02 -4.20
N THR A 26 0.90 -11.74 -5.07
CA THR A 26 1.00 -10.63 -6.00
C THR A 26 0.17 -9.46 -5.53
N THR A 27 0.77 -8.28 -5.51
CA THR A 27 0.13 -7.00 -5.16
C THR A 27 0.16 -6.07 -6.36
N TRP A 28 -0.98 -5.48 -6.71
CA TRP A 28 -1.06 -4.42 -7.71
C TRP A 28 -0.59 -3.10 -7.10
N LEU A 29 0.33 -2.41 -7.78
CA LEU A 29 1.02 -1.21 -7.34
C LEU A 29 0.77 0.00 -8.27
N GLY A 30 -0.30 -0.01 -9.07
CA GLY A 30 -0.61 1.07 -10.01
C GLY A 30 -0.81 2.45 -9.35
N ALA A 31 -1.20 2.45 -8.07
CA ALA A 31 -1.45 3.67 -7.30
C ALA A 31 -0.23 4.12 -6.45
N HIS A 32 0.99 4.04 -6.98
CA HIS A 32 2.22 4.47 -6.27
C HIS A 32 2.83 5.76 -6.82
N ASP A 33 2.40 6.20 -7.98
CA ASP A 33 2.72 7.49 -8.58
C ASP A 33 1.73 7.77 -9.71
N PHE A 34 1.77 8.93 -10.32
CA PHE A 34 0.90 9.26 -11.46
C PHE A 34 1.69 9.88 -12.61
N PRO A 35 1.26 9.63 -13.86
CA PRO A 35 1.95 10.15 -15.06
C PRO A 35 1.95 11.67 -15.08
N ALA A 36 3.06 12.26 -15.53
CA ALA A 36 3.21 13.72 -15.58
C ALA A 36 2.29 14.40 -16.62
N ASP A 37 1.75 13.63 -17.55
CA ASP A 37 0.87 14.10 -18.64
C ASP A 37 -0.63 13.98 -18.32
N LYS A 38 -0.97 13.49 -17.12
CA LYS A 38 -2.36 13.37 -16.65
C LYS A 38 -2.57 14.15 -15.35
N SER A 39 -3.77 14.64 -15.15
CA SER A 39 -4.16 15.12 -13.82
C SER A 39 -4.35 13.93 -12.87
N LYS A 40 -4.21 14.18 -11.57
CA LYS A 40 -4.40 13.15 -10.55
C LYS A 40 -5.80 12.52 -10.64
N SER A 41 -6.86 13.32 -10.79
CA SER A 41 -8.23 12.81 -10.86
C SER A 41 -8.49 11.97 -12.11
N GLU A 42 -7.91 12.32 -13.25
CA GLU A 42 -7.97 11.50 -14.46
C GLU A 42 -7.29 10.15 -14.22
N TYR A 43 -6.13 10.16 -13.56
CA TYR A 43 -5.42 8.92 -13.28
C TYR A 43 -6.13 8.05 -12.24
N VAL A 44 -6.69 8.62 -11.18
CA VAL A 44 -7.53 7.88 -10.20
C VAL A 44 -8.70 7.21 -10.91
N ASN A 45 -9.39 7.91 -11.83
CA ASN A 45 -10.45 7.30 -12.62
C ASN A 45 -9.94 6.15 -13.49
N GLU A 46 -8.77 6.30 -14.15
CA GLU A 46 -8.15 5.21 -14.92
C GLU A 46 -7.82 3.99 -14.05
N LEU A 47 -7.28 4.22 -12.85
CA LEU A 47 -6.98 3.15 -11.90
C LEU A 47 -8.24 2.34 -11.56
N ILE A 48 -9.35 3.03 -11.28
CA ILE A 48 -10.62 2.42 -10.85
C ILE A 48 -11.37 1.76 -12.00
N GLU A 49 -11.44 2.42 -13.18
CA GLU A 49 -12.30 2.00 -14.29
C GLU A 49 -11.59 1.10 -15.31
N GLU A 50 -10.26 1.13 -15.34
CA GLU A 50 -9.49 0.37 -16.34
C GLU A 50 -8.49 -0.60 -15.71
N GLN A 51 -7.62 -0.13 -14.79
CA GLN A 51 -6.54 -0.99 -14.26
C GLN A 51 -7.07 -2.05 -13.30
N LEU A 52 -7.83 -1.68 -12.27
CA LEU A 52 -8.39 -2.63 -11.32
C LEU A 52 -9.27 -3.70 -11.97
N PRO A 53 -10.22 -3.38 -12.88
CA PRO A 53 -10.94 -4.39 -13.63
C PRO A 53 -10.02 -5.35 -14.40
N ALA A 54 -9.04 -4.83 -15.12
CA ALA A 54 -8.12 -5.66 -15.89
C ALA A 54 -7.26 -6.59 -15.02
N VAL A 55 -6.85 -6.15 -13.83
CA VAL A 55 -6.12 -6.97 -12.85
C VAL A 55 -6.99 -8.12 -12.35
N VAL A 56 -8.23 -7.83 -11.98
CA VAL A 56 -9.16 -8.82 -11.41
C VAL A 56 -9.65 -9.81 -12.47
N GLU A 57 -10.05 -9.33 -13.67
CA GLU A 57 -10.50 -10.20 -14.77
C GLU A 57 -9.44 -11.20 -15.22
N ASN A 58 -8.17 -10.85 -15.10
CA ASN A 58 -7.05 -11.75 -15.45
C ASN A 58 -6.48 -12.50 -14.23
N ASP A 59 -7.08 -12.34 -13.04
CA ASP A 59 -6.62 -12.99 -11.79
C ASP A 59 -5.12 -12.75 -11.54
N LEU A 60 -4.68 -11.48 -11.57
CA LEU A 60 -3.27 -11.13 -11.56
C LEU A 60 -2.73 -10.72 -10.19
N ALA A 61 -3.59 -10.33 -9.25
CA ALA A 61 -3.18 -9.92 -7.91
C ALA A 61 -4.22 -10.32 -6.86
N SER A 62 -3.74 -10.58 -5.64
CA SER A 62 -4.56 -10.81 -4.45
C SER A 62 -4.78 -9.53 -3.65
N PHE A 63 -3.92 -8.55 -3.84
CA PHE A 63 -3.91 -7.29 -3.09
C PHE A 63 -3.77 -6.09 -4.01
N ALA A 64 -4.32 -4.96 -3.56
CA ALA A 64 -4.04 -3.63 -4.09
C ALA A 64 -3.33 -2.80 -3.03
N ASP A 65 -2.37 -1.97 -3.45
CA ASP A 65 -1.59 -1.11 -2.60
C ASP A 65 -1.59 0.33 -3.12
N VAL A 66 -1.74 1.28 -2.22
CA VAL A 66 -1.77 2.71 -2.54
C VAL A 66 -0.73 3.46 -1.73
N PHE A 67 0.02 4.34 -2.37
CA PHE A 67 0.95 5.24 -1.71
C PHE A 67 0.24 6.54 -1.29
N CYS A 68 -0.22 6.56 -0.06
CA CYS A 68 -0.98 7.65 0.55
C CYS A 68 -0.06 8.61 1.30
N GLU A 69 0.44 9.62 0.61
CA GLU A 69 1.34 10.64 1.15
C GLU A 69 1.07 12.02 0.54
N PRO A 70 1.35 13.12 1.25
CA PRO A 70 1.26 14.46 0.67
C PRO A 70 2.14 14.59 -0.58
N GLY A 71 1.51 14.95 -1.69
CA GLY A 71 2.18 15.03 -3.00
C GLY A 71 1.90 13.82 -3.90
N TRP A 72 1.51 12.70 -3.36
CA TRP A 72 1.02 11.51 -4.06
C TRP A 72 -0.51 11.39 -3.96
N PHE A 73 -1.04 10.29 -3.45
CA PHE A 73 -2.50 10.14 -3.30
C PHE A 73 -2.94 10.68 -1.93
N SER A 74 -4.02 11.45 -1.93
CA SER A 74 -4.65 11.95 -0.71
C SER A 74 -5.42 10.83 0.02
N LEU A 75 -5.85 11.07 1.26
CA LEU A 75 -6.74 10.16 1.98
C LEU A 75 -8.00 9.87 1.17
N GLU A 76 -8.61 10.89 0.56
CA GLU A 76 -9.81 10.75 -0.27
C GLU A 76 -9.56 9.90 -1.54
N ASP A 77 -8.48 10.18 -2.28
CA ASP A 77 -8.08 9.37 -3.45
C ASP A 77 -7.85 7.91 -3.04
N THR A 78 -7.16 7.72 -1.93
CA THR A 78 -6.82 6.39 -1.39
C THR A 78 -8.08 5.62 -0.99
N GLU A 79 -9.01 6.26 -0.27
CA GLU A 79 -10.29 5.65 0.11
C GLU A 79 -11.09 5.21 -1.12
N GLN A 80 -11.16 6.05 -2.16
CA GLN A 80 -11.85 5.71 -3.41
C GLN A 80 -11.23 4.49 -4.10
N ILE A 81 -9.90 4.46 -4.25
CA ILE A 81 -9.18 3.36 -4.89
C ILE A 81 -9.33 2.07 -4.07
N CYS A 82 -9.14 2.14 -2.76
CA CYS A 82 -9.26 0.99 -1.86
C CYS A 82 -10.68 0.42 -1.83
N THR A 83 -11.69 1.28 -1.82
CA THR A 83 -13.10 0.84 -1.90
C THR A 83 -13.35 0.09 -3.20
N ALA A 84 -12.91 0.65 -4.32
CA ALA A 84 -13.05 0.00 -5.63
C ALA A 84 -12.30 -1.35 -5.73
N ALA A 85 -11.15 -1.46 -5.07
CA ALA A 85 -10.38 -2.71 -5.01
C ALA A 85 -11.07 -3.76 -4.13
N LYS A 86 -11.56 -3.37 -2.94
CA LYS A 86 -12.32 -4.25 -2.03
C LYS A 86 -13.61 -4.78 -2.66
N ASP A 87 -14.35 -3.92 -3.34
CA ASP A 87 -15.58 -4.31 -4.04
C ASP A 87 -15.34 -5.36 -5.14
N ARG A 88 -14.09 -5.45 -5.60
CA ARG A 88 -13.62 -6.45 -6.57
C ARG A 88 -12.93 -7.65 -5.93
N GLY A 89 -12.90 -7.72 -4.60
CA GLY A 89 -12.36 -8.87 -3.85
C GLY A 89 -10.86 -8.82 -3.55
N LEU A 90 -10.17 -7.70 -3.80
CA LEU A 90 -8.76 -7.55 -3.45
C LEU A 90 -8.60 -7.20 -1.96
N GLY A 91 -7.59 -7.76 -1.31
CA GLY A 91 -7.11 -7.28 -0.01
C GLY A 91 -6.41 -5.92 -0.15
N ILE A 92 -6.38 -5.14 0.92
CA ILE A 92 -5.78 -3.80 0.91
C ILE A 92 -4.46 -3.80 1.66
N ARG A 93 -3.47 -3.16 1.07
CA ARG A 93 -2.21 -2.73 1.68
C ARG A 93 -2.04 -1.25 1.42
N LEU A 94 -1.36 -0.54 2.30
CA LEU A 94 -1.12 0.89 2.15
C LEU A 94 0.32 1.24 2.50
N HIS A 95 0.96 2.10 1.72
CA HIS A 95 2.18 2.80 2.10
C HIS A 95 1.77 4.17 2.65
N VAL A 96 2.03 4.40 3.94
CA VAL A 96 1.49 5.55 4.67
C VAL A 96 2.47 6.08 5.71
N ASP A 97 2.33 7.37 6.02
CA ASP A 97 3.03 8.04 7.11
C ASP A 97 4.56 7.81 7.09
N GLU A 98 5.12 7.73 5.89
CA GLU A 98 6.57 7.63 5.68
C GLU A 98 7.27 8.94 6.02
N PHE A 99 6.71 10.06 5.55
CA PHE A 99 7.34 11.37 5.64
C PHE A 99 6.69 12.27 6.68
N VAL A 100 5.36 12.16 6.88
CA VAL A 100 4.58 12.93 7.85
C VAL A 100 3.50 12.05 8.48
N ASP A 101 3.02 12.43 9.66
CA ASP A 101 1.79 11.88 10.24
C ASP A 101 0.59 12.49 9.47
N GLY A 102 0.17 11.79 8.44
CA GLY A 102 -0.88 12.22 7.50
C GLY A 102 -2.26 11.63 7.79
N GLY A 103 -2.39 10.78 8.83
CA GLY A 103 -3.61 10.00 9.11
C GLY A 103 -3.75 8.76 8.22
N GLY A 104 -2.67 8.36 7.54
CA GLY A 104 -2.68 7.20 6.65
C GLY A 104 -2.89 5.89 7.39
N LEU A 105 -2.30 5.73 8.60
CA LEU A 105 -2.50 4.54 9.42
C LEU A 105 -3.93 4.45 9.97
N ASP A 106 -4.57 5.58 10.28
CA ASP A 106 -5.98 5.61 10.67
C ASP A 106 -6.86 5.14 9.51
N LEU A 107 -6.62 5.66 8.30
CA LEU A 107 -7.32 5.21 7.10
C LEU A 107 -7.09 3.71 6.83
N ALA A 108 -5.86 3.21 6.96
CA ALA A 108 -5.55 1.79 6.82
C ALA A 108 -6.39 0.94 7.79
N THR A 109 -6.53 1.41 9.02
CA THR A 109 -7.34 0.77 10.07
C THR A 109 -8.83 0.77 9.71
N GLU A 110 -9.38 1.90 9.29
CA GLU A 110 -10.78 2.04 8.87
C GLU A 110 -11.10 1.17 7.65
N MET A 111 -10.18 1.11 6.70
CA MET A 111 -10.32 0.27 5.51
C MET A 111 -10.14 -1.23 5.79
N GLY A 112 -9.68 -1.62 6.98
CA GLY A 112 -9.37 -3.01 7.32
C GLY A 112 -8.23 -3.55 6.45
N ALA A 113 -7.18 -2.77 6.27
CA ALA A 113 -6.00 -3.17 5.52
C ALA A 113 -5.30 -4.36 6.18
N VAL A 114 -4.67 -5.20 5.37
CA VAL A 114 -3.85 -6.32 5.85
C VAL A 114 -2.53 -5.81 6.41
N SER A 115 -1.93 -4.82 5.76
CA SER A 115 -0.73 -4.13 6.24
C SER A 115 -0.77 -2.64 5.93
N ALA A 116 -0.03 -1.89 6.76
CA ALA A 116 0.34 -0.52 6.52
C ALA A 116 1.87 -0.43 6.58
N ASP A 117 2.47 -0.04 5.48
CA ASP A 117 3.91 -0.05 5.27
C ASP A 117 4.50 1.34 5.49
N HIS A 118 5.75 1.44 5.90
CA HIS A 118 6.47 2.59 6.45
C HIS A 118 6.01 2.95 7.86
N VAL A 119 4.85 3.56 8.03
CA VAL A 119 4.25 4.01 9.30
C VAL A 119 5.22 4.70 10.27
N ALA A 120 6.33 5.24 9.75
CA ALA A 120 7.41 5.79 10.57
C ALA A 120 6.98 7.02 11.38
N LYS A 121 6.02 7.77 10.87
CA LYS A 121 5.55 9.03 11.44
C LYS A 121 4.17 8.96 12.10
N SER A 122 3.48 7.81 12.03
CA SER A 122 2.18 7.63 12.71
C SER A 122 2.33 7.84 14.22
N ASN A 123 1.32 8.41 14.85
CA ASN A 123 1.28 8.61 16.30
C ASN A 123 0.93 7.31 17.05
N ILE A 124 1.12 7.32 18.38
CA ILE A 124 0.94 6.12 19.22
C ILE A 124 -0.53 5.66 19.31
N GLU A 125 -1.48 6.58 19.23
CA GLU A 125 -2.90 6.27 19.28
C GLU A 125 -3.32 5.51 18.01
N SER A 126 -2.89 5.98 16.84
CA SER A 126 -3.12 5.31 15.55
C SER A 126 -2.46 3.93 15.51
N ARG A 127 -1.23 3.78 16.06
CA ARG A 127 -0.54 2.48 16.17
C ARG A 127 -1.32 1.49 16.99
N ARG A 128 -1.84 1.94 18.15
CA ARG A 128 -2.66 1.09 19.01
C ARG A 128 -3.94 0.65 18.33
N ALA A 129 -4.64 1.58 17.67
CA ALA A 129 -5.87 1.27 16.94
C ALA A 129 -5.62 0.26 15.81
N ALA A 130 -4.51 0.41 15.08
CA ALA A 130 -4.11 -0.52 14.02
C ALA A 130 -3.79 -1.92 14.58
N ASP A 131 -3.07 -2.03 15.69
CA ASP A 131 -2.78 -3.29 16.34
C ASP A 131 -4.06 -3.98 16.83
N GLU A 132 -4.96 -3.24 17.50
CA GLU A 132 -6.27 -3.74 17.95
C GLU A 132 -7.16 -4.23 16.79
N ALA A 133 -7.04 -3.60 15.62
CA ALA A 133 -7.75 -3.98 14.39
C ALA A 133 -7.07 -5.12 13.61
N GLY A 134 -5.84 -5.50 13.99
CA GLY A 134 -5.07 -6.55 13.32
C GLY A 134 -4.38 -6.10 12.04
N VAL A 135 -4.16 -4.79 11.84
CA VAL A 135 -3.38 -4.25 10.73
C VAL A 135 -1.90 -4.44 11.03
N MET A 136 -1.18 -5.16 10.17
CA MET A 136 0.26 -5.35 10.32
C MET A 136 1.02 -4.06 10.00
N GLN A 137 1.76 -3.56 10.97
CA GLN A 137 2.63 -2.39 10.80
C GLN A 137 3.98 -2.85 10.27
N THR A 138 4.36 -2.45 9.04
CA THR A 138 5.59 -2.90 8.40
C THR A 138 6.58 -1.75 8.30
N PHE A 139 7.75 -1.89 8.91
CA PHE A 139 8.82 -0.90 8.83
C PHE A 139 9.83 -1.28 7.73
N LEU A 140 10.26 -0.28 6.97
CA LEU A 140 11.23 -0.44 5.88
C LEU A 140 12.51 0.34 6.19
N PRO A 141 13.41 -0.18 7.03
CA PRO A 141 14.62 0.54 7.47
C PRO A 141 15.59 0.86 6.32
N GLY A 142 15.52 0.12 5.23
CA GLY A 142 16.33 0.38 4.04
C GLY A 142 15.95 1.66 3.30
N THR A 143 14.70 2.11 3.39
CA THR A 143 14.21 3.29 2.66
C THR A 143 14.83 4.59 3.16
N PRO A 144 14.74 4.97 4.46
CA PRO A 144 15.41 6.18 4.94
C PRO A 144 16.92 6.12 4.72
N TYR A 145 17.56 4.95 4.88
CA TYR A 145 18.98 4.81 4.59
C TYR A 145 19.30 5.12 3.12
N ALA A 146 18.54 4.56 2.18
CA ALA A 146 18.74 4.80 0.75
C ALA A 146 18.49 6.25 0.34
N LEU A 147 17.55 6.92 1.03
CA LEU A 147 17.22 8.33 0.82
C LEU A 147 18.16 9.30 1.57
N GLY A 148 19.16 8.81 2.30
CA GLY A 148 20.06 9.64 3.09
C GLY A 148 19.36 10.39 4.24
N LYS A 149 18.29 9.82 4.77
CA LYS A 149 17.50 10.35 5.91
C LYS A 149 17.85 9.62 7.20
N ASP A 150 17.54 10.24 8.32
CA ASP A 150 17.72 9.64 9.63
C ASP A 150 16.86 8.39 9.79
N LEU A 151 17.41 7.36 10.42
CA LEU A 151 16.76 6.10 10.73
C LEU A 151 15.98 6.26 12.05
N ASP A 152 14.93 7.05 12.03
CA ASP A 152 14.05 7.30 13.17
C ASP A 152 12.77 6.45 13.04
N LEU A 153 12.91 5.15 13.36
CA LEU A 153 11.80 4.20 13.36
C LEU A 153 11.36 3.90 14.80
N PRO A 154 10.06 3.87 15.09
CA PRO A 154 9.52 3.68 16.44
C PRO A 154 9.52 2.20 16.88
N LEU A 155 10.52 1.41 16.49
CA LEU A 155 10.61 -0.02 16.77
C LEU A 155 10.60 -0.34 18.26
N LYS A 156 11.33 0.50 19.05
CA LYS A 156 11.36 0.31 20.52
C LYS A 156 10.00 0.57 21.13
N GLU A 157 9.28 1.58 20.68
CA GLU A 157 7.92 1.90 21.13
C GLU A 157 6.96 0.74 20.86
N CYS A 158 6.98 0.21 19.63
CA CYS A 158 6.15 -0.94 19.24
C CYS A 158 6.48 -2.18 20.09
N TYR A 159 7.77 -2.46 20.27
CA TYR A 159 8.23 -3.60 21.08
C TYR A 159 7.78 -3.47 22.55
N ASP A 160 8.00 -2.32 23.19
CA ASP A 160 7.65 -2.07 24.59
C ASP A 160 6.12 -2.10 24.81
N SER A 161 5.35 -1.70 23.81
CA SER A 161 3.88 -1.72 23.81
C SER A 161 3.29 -3.09 23.46
N GLY A 162 4.09 -4.01 22.95
CA GLY A 162 3.65 -5.35 22.53
C GLY A 162 2.87 -5.35 21.22
N TYR A 163 2.99 -4.29 20.39
CA TYR A 163 2.34 -4.21 19.09
C TYR A 163 3.01 -5.14 18.07
N ALA A 164 2.19 -5.78 17.25
CA ALA A 164 2.69 -6.61 16.16
C ALA A 164 3.27 -5.72 15.03
N PHE A 165 4.49 -6.04 14.61
CA PHE A 165 5.12 -5.38 13.47
C PHE A 165 6.02 -6.32 12.68
N SER A 166 6.30 -5.96 11.42
CA SER A 166 7.26 -6.64 10.54
C SER A 166 8.32 -5.66 9.99
N MET A 167 9.39 -6.22 9.37
CA MET A 167 10.46 -5.45 8.74
C MET A 167 10.85 -6.11 7.41
#